data_98151733d78be8226618ba1479763e6c
#
_entry.id   98151733d78be8226618ba1479763e6c
#
_cell.length_a   1.000
_cell.length_b   1.000
_cell.length_c   1.000
_cell.angle_alpha   90.00
_cell.angle_beta   90.00
_cell.angle_gamma   90.00
#
_symmetry.space_group_name_H-M   'P 1'
#
loop_
_entity.id
_entity.type
_entity.pdbx_description
1 polymer ?
#
loop_
_entity_poly.entity_id
_entity_poly.type
_entity_poly.pdbx_seq_one_letter_code
_entity_poly.pdbx_strand_id
1 'polypeptide(L)'
;TQLSEGDVLTLYIRDEFFEAKQERHYDFLKAPVKLDIVYEDENIILLDKKPGLIVHPDENYHFDSLVSRLKHYLYEKKEYDPEKENSFAPALVNRIDRNTGGLVIGAKNAQALRVLNAKMKNREIKKYYLCLVHGRMKKKSGMLSGYAVKDEKKNRVEVRAKETDGSKEIKTRYTVLEELPDNTSLLEIELLTGRTHQIRAHLASIGHPLLGDRKYGRRENSGSPFPY
;
A
#
# COMPACT_ATOMS: atom_id res chain seq x y z
N THR A 1 14.06 -29.85 -3.73
CA THR A 1 14.23 -30.81 -4.80
C THR A 1 14.58 -30.03 -6.04
N GLN A 2 15.70 -30.34 -6.70
CA GLN A 2 16.04 -29.79 -8.01
C GLN A 2 15.47 -30.73 -9.07
N LEU A 3 14.89 -30.14 -10.12
CA LEU A 3 14.42 -30.87 -11.29
C LEU A 3 15.58 -31.06 -12.27
N SER A 4 15.66 -32.23 -12.88
CA SER A 4 16.63 -32.58 -13.90
C SER A 4 15.94 -32.73 -15.26
N GLU A 5 16.72 -32.67 -16.33
CA GLU A 5 16.20 -32.92 -17.67
C GLU A 5 15.64 -34.34 -17.77
N GLY A 6 14.37 -34.45 -18.23
CA GLY A 6 13.63 -35.71 -18.29
C GLY A 6 12.71 -35.99 -17.11
N ASP A 7 12.73 -35.19 -16.06
CA ASP A 7 11.77 -35.32 -14.96
C ASP A 7 10.35 -34.96 -15.41
N VAL A 8 9.38 -35.77 -15.02
CA VAL A 8 7.95 -35.57 -15.31
C VAL A 8 7.27 -35.04 -14.05
N LEU A 9 6.76 -33.83 -14.12
CA LEU A 9 5.94 -33.21 -13.05
C LEU A 9 4.46 -33.41 -13.37
N THR A 10 3.76 -34.21 -12.58
CA THR A 10 2.30 -34.36 -12.69
C THR A 10 1.60 -33.48 -11.69
N LEU A 11 0.78 -32.54 -12.18
CA LEU A 11 -0.01 -31.63 -11.37
C LEU A 11 -1.48 -32.06 -11.40
N TYR A 12 -2.08 -32.27 -10.23
CA TYR A 12 -3.51 -32.53 -10.08
C TYR A 12 -4.25 -31.23 -9.85
N ILE A 13 -4.62 -30.54 -10.94
CA ILE A 13 -5.34 -29.29 -10.91
C ILE A 13 -6.79 -29.57 -11.37
N ARG A 14 -7.78 -29.08 -10.62
CA ARG A 14 -9.19 -29.25 -10.98
C ARG A 14 -9.52 -28.44 -12.24
N ASP A 15 -10.37 -28.98 -13.10
CA ASP A 15 -10.75 -28.37 -14.38
C ASP A 15 -11.36 -26.97 -14.20
N GLU A 16 -12.06 -26.71 -13.10
CA GLU A 16 -12.61 -25.40 -12.75
C GLU A 16 -11.56 -24.24 -12.74
N PHE A 17 -10.28 -24.55 -12.52
CA PHE A 17 -9.20 -23.56 -12.59
C PHE A 17 -8.78 -23.24 -14.03
N PHE A 18 -9.14 -24.06 -14.98
CA PHE A 18 -8.88 -23.82 -16.40
C PHE A 18 -10.06 -23.11 -17.08
N GLU A 19 -11.31 -23.38 -16.66
CA GLU A 19 -12.51 -22.83 -17.28
C GLU A 19 -12.83 -21.40 -16.79
N ALA A 20 -12.54 -21.06 -15.53
CA ALA A 20 -12.92 -19.78 -14.93
C ALA A 20 -12.07 -18.58 -15.39
N LYS A 21 -11.05 -18.75 -16.23
CA LYS A 21 -10.05 -17.73 -16.53
C LYS A 21 -10.31 -16.85 -17.75
N GLN A 22 -11.14 -17.25 -18.70
CA GLN A 22 -11.22 -16.51 -19.97
C GLN A 22 -11.91 -15.15 -19.89
N GLU A 23 -12.92 -14.94 -19.02
CA GLU A 23 -13.65 -13.67 -18.97
C GLU A 23 -12.96 -12.55 -18.16
N ARG A 24 -12.01 -12.86 -17.26
CA ARG A 24 -11.39 -11.87 -16.35
C ARG A 24 -10.04 -11.32 -16.79
N HIS A 25 -9.45 -11.86 -17.85
CA HIS A 25 -8.11 -11.43 -18.28
C HIS A 25 -8.03 -9.95 -18.66
N TYR A 26 -9.12 -9.36 -19.14
CA TYR A 26 -9.18 -8.00 -19.66
C TYR A 26 -9.99 -7.02 -18.80
N ASP A 27 -10.39 -7.39 -17.59
CA ASP A 27 -11.16 -6.48 -16.72
C ASP A 27 -10.40 -5.18 -16.40
N PHE A 28 -9.08 -5.22 -16.44
CA PHE A 28 -8.25 -4.03 -16.25
C PHE A 28 -8.45 -2.97 -17.36
N LEU A 29 -8.92 -3.35 -18.56
CA LEU A 29 -9.23 -2.41 -19.64
C LEU A 29 -10.44 -1.51 -19.32
N LYS A 30 -11.26 -1.88 -18.33
CA LYS A 30 -12.35 -1.03 -17.84
C LYS A 30 -11.85 0.14 -16.98
N ALA A 31 -10.61 0.06 -16.47
CA ALA A 31 -9.99 1.15 -15.72
C ALA A 31 -9.48 2.24 -16.68
N PRO A 32 -9.53 3.53 -16.31
CA PRO A 32 -9.00 4.59 -17.17
C PRO A 32 -7.47 4.51 -17.25
N VAL A 33 -6.90 4.83 -18.43
CA VAL A 33 -5.44 4.98 -18.60
C VAL A 33 -5.03 6.37 -18.14
N LYS A 34 -5.06 6.59 -16.80
CA LYS A 34 -4.65 7.85 -16.19
C LYS A 34 -3.71 7.55 -15.04
N LEU A 35 -2.42 7.79 -15.26
CA LEU A 35 -1.34 7.60 -14.29
C LEU A 35 -0.48 8.87 -14.21
N ASP A 36 -0.14 9.26 -12.99
CA ASP A 36 0.88 10.27 -12.76
C ASP A 36 2.22 9.57 -12.59
N ILE A 37 2.98 9.45 -13.68
CA ILE A 37 4.25 8.73 -13.74
C ILE A 37 5.37 9.69 -13.33
N VAL A 38 6.13 9.32 -12.28
CA VAL A 38 7.29 10.07 -11.80
C VAL A 38 8.58 9.58 -12.46
N TYR A 39 8.65 8.28 -12.71
CA TYR A 39 9.79 7.64 -13.37
C TYR A 39 9.34 6.35 -14.03
N GLU A 40 9.93 6.02 -15.15
CA GLU A 40 9.72 4.75 -15.83
C GLU A 40 10.98 4.32 -16.58
N ASP A 41 11.31 3.04 -16.50
CA ASP A 41 12.30 2.36 -17.35
C ASP A 41 11.75 0.99 -17.80
N GLU A 42 12.61 0.12 -18.31
CA GLU A 42 12.24 -1.22 -18.77
C GLU A 42 11.82 -2.17 -17.65
N ASN A 43 12.20 -1.89 -16.41
CA ASN A 43 12.02 -2.77 -15.26
C ASN A 43 10.97 -2.28 -14.28
N ILE A 44 10.93 -0.98 -14.00
CA ILE A 44 10.11 -0.38 -12.96
C ILE A 44 9.36 0.85 -13.45
N ILE A 45 8.30 1.17 -12.73
CA ILE A 45 7.55 2.41 -12.87
C ILE A 45 7.23 2.97 -11.48
N LEU A 46 7.46 4.27 -11.28
CA LEU A 46 7.10 4.98 -10.05
C LEU A 46 5.88 5.85 -10.34
N LEU A 47 4.83 5.62 -9.57
CA LEU A 47 3.52 6.27 -9.74
C LEU A 47 3.23 7.17 -8.54
N ASP A 48 2.85 8.44 -8.78
CA ASP A 48 2.30 9.31 -7.76
C ASP A 48 0.79 9.07 -7.63
N LYS A 49 0.42 8.16 -6.74
CA LYS A 49 -0.99 7.84 -6.49
C LYS A 49 -1.72 9.00 -5.84
N LYS A 50 -2.78 9.49 -6.45
CA LYS A 50 -3.64 10.51 -5.83
C LYS A 50 -4.54 9.92 -4.74
N PRO A 51 -4.91 10.73 -3.71
CA PRO A 51 -5.95 10.37 -2.77
C PRO A 51 -7.26 9.98 -3.47
N GLY A 52 -7.99 9.04 -2.89
CA GLY A 52 -9.25 8.51 -3.44
C GLY A 52 -9.11 7.23 -4.26
N LEU A 53 -7.96 6.99 -4.89
CA LEU A 53 -7.68 5.78 -5.67
C LEU A 53 -7.15 4.65 -4.78
N ILE A 54 -7.72 3.45 -4.93
CA ILE A 54 -7.21 2.24 -4.27
C ILE A 54 -6.01 1.66 -5.05
N VAL A 55 -5.11 0.97 -4.34
CA VAL A 55 -3.94 0.33 -4.96
C VAL A 55 -4.33 -0.97 -5.66
N HIS A 56 -5.10 -1.81 -5.01
CA HIS A 56 -5.62 -3.08 -5.54
C HIS A 56 -7.14 -3.09 -5.50
N PRO A 57 -7.81 -3.81 -6.41
CA PRO A 57 -9.26 -3.98 -6.39
C PRO A 57 -9.73 -4.55 -5.05
N ASP A 58 -10.90 -4.14 -4.60
CA ASP A 58 -11.65 -4.72 -3.49
C ASP A 58 -13.11 -4.98 -3.91
N GLU A 59 -13.92 -5.54 -3.01
CA GLU A 59 -15.31 -5.91 -3.31
C GLU A 59 -16.18 -4.74 -3.82
N ASN A 60 -15.82 -3.50 -3.49
CA ASN A 60 -16.59 -2.30 -3.87
C ASN A 60 -16.03 -1.59 -5.12
N TYR A 61 -14.75 -1.87 -5.50
CA TYR A 61 -14.02 -1.17 -6.57
C TYR A 61 -13.32 -2.18 -7.48
N HIS A 62 -14.12 -2.94 -8.24
CA HIS A 62 -13.60 -4.05 -9.05
C HIS A 62 -12.72 -3.63 -10.22
N PHE A 63 -12.96 -2.47 -10.82
CA PHE A 63 -12.32 -2.09 -12.07
C PHE A 63 -11.28 -1.00 -11.92
N ASP A 64 -11.56 0.09 -11.19
CA ASP A 64 -10.67 1.24 -11.10
C ASP A 64 -9.75 1.16 -9.87
N SER A 65 -8.57 0.61 -10.08
CA SER A 65 -7.48 0.58 -9.10
C SER A 65 -6.17 0.92 -9.77
N LEU A 66 -5.18 1.33 -8.96
CA LEU A 66 -3.87 1.70 -9.51
C LEU A 66 -3.22 0.55 -10.29
N VAL A 67 -3.36 -0.70 -9.82
CA VAL A 67 -2.82 -1.87 -10.54
C VAL A 67 -3.58 -2.14 -11.83
N SER A 68 -4.90 -1.91 -11.88
CA SER A 68 -5.68 -2.05 -13.11
C SER A 68 -5.28 -1.00 -14.13
N ARG A 69 -5.13 0.26 -13.70
CA ARG A 69 -4.62 1.35 -14.56
C ARG A 69 -3.22 1.08 -15.09
N LEU A 70 -2.31 0.54 -14.25
CA LEU A 70 -0.97 0.15 -14.67
C LEU A 70 -0.99 -0.92 -15.76
N LYS A 71 -1.80 -1.97 -15.57
CA LYS A 71 -1.94 -3.04 -16.57
C LYS A 71 -2.49 -2.51 -17.88
N HIS A 72 -3.52 -1.65 -17.85
CA HIS A 72 -4.09 -1.02 -19.04
C HIS A 72 -3.06 -0.16 -19.77
N TYR A 73 -2.34 0.68 -19.05
CA TYR A 73 -1.26 1.51 -19.59
C TYR A 73 -0.18 0.68 -20.32
N LEU A 74 0.30 -0.39 -19.68
CA LEU A 74 1.33 -1.25 -20.28
C LEU A 74 0.78 -2.09 -21.44
N TYR A 75 -0.49 -2.45 -21.41
CA TYR A 75 -1.16 -3.11 -22.54
C TYR A 75 -1.23 -2.20 -23.76
N GLU A 76 -1.64 -0.94 -23.61
CA GLU A 76 -1.64 0.03 -24.72
C GLU A 76 -0.24 0.29 -25.27
N LYS A 77 0.78 0.31 -24.40
CA LYS A 77 2.19 0.40 -24.80
C LYS A 77 2.72 -0.88 -25.50
N LYS A 78 1.95 -1.96 -25.52
CA LYS A 78 2.37 -3.30 -25.99
C LYS A 78 3.53 -3.90 -25.18
N GLU A 79 3.68 -3.48 -23.93
CA GLU A 79 4.66 -3.99 -22.98
C GLU A 79 4.07 -5.06 -22.04
N TYR A 80 2.77 -5.30 -22.10
CA TYR A 80 2.05 -6.35 -21.38
C TYR A 80 0.92 -6.89 -22.25
N ASP A 81 0.85 -8.22 -22.38
CA ASP A 81 -0.24 -8.91 -23.06
C ASP A 81 -0.59 -10.16 -22.24
N PRO A 82 -1.79 -10.24 -21.63
CA PRO A 82 -2.15 -11.37 -20.76
C PRO A 82 -2.24 -12.70 -21.52
N GLU A 83 -2.37 -12.70 -22.85
CA GLU A 83 -2.39 -13.94 -23.65
C GLU A 83 -0.99 -14.48 -23.92
N LYS A 84 0.01 -13.60 -23.97
CA LYS A 84 1.41 -13.97 -24.20
C LYS A 84 2.18 -14.22 -22.91
N GLU A 85 1.71 -13.67 -21.79
CA GLU A 85 2.36 -13.71 -20.49
C GLU A 85 1.68 -14.69 -19.53
N ASN A 86 2.06 -15.95 -19.59
CA ASN A 86 1.46 -17.01 -18.75
C ASN A 86 1.95 -17.01 -17.29
N SER A 87 3.09 -16.40 -16.98
CA SER A 87 3.73 -16.51 -15.67
C SER A 87 3.89 -15.21 -14.89
N PHE A 88 3.66 -14.08 -15.52
CA PHE A 88 3.82 -12.76 -14.92
C PHE A 88 2.69 -11.81 -15.33
N ALA A 89 2.29 -10.96 -14.40
CA ALA A 89 1.50 -9.77 -14.70
C ALA A 89 2.11 -8.57 -13.98
N PRO A 90 2.07 -7.35 -14.57
CA PRO A 90 2.54 -6.13 -13.91
C PRO A 90 1.92 -5.99 -12.52
N ALA A 91 2.76 -5.69 -11.53
CA ALA A 91 2.37 -5.72 -10.14
C ALA A 91 2.91 -4.51 -9.37
N LEU A 92 2.20 -4.13 -8.30
CA LEU A 92 2.65 -3.08 -7.39
C LEU A 92 3.36 -3.69 -6.18
N VAL A 93 4.50 -3.14 -5.83
CA VAL A 93 5.41 -3.67 -4.79
C VAL A 93 5.04 -3.21 -3.40
N ASN A 94 4.46 -2.01 -3.29
CA ASN A 94 3.95 -1.46 -2.04
C ASN A 94 2.51 -0.99 -2.19
N ARG A 95 1.87 -0.80 -1.06
CA ARG A 95 0.52 -0.24 -1.00
C ARG A 95 0.46 0.89 0.01
N ILE A 96 -0.37 1.87 -0.30
CA ILE A 96 -0.76 2.95 0.60
C ILE A 96 -2.29 3.00 0.67
N ASP A 97 -2.84 3.60 1.71
CA ASP A 97 -4.29 3.67 1.91
C ASP A 97 -4.99 4.43 0.77
N ARG A 98 -6.29 4.18 0.59
CA ARG A 98 -7.11 4.82 -0.46
C ARG A 98 -6.90 6.33 -0.50
N ASN A 99 -7.00 6.98 0.66
CA ASN A 99 -6.92 8.44 0.78
C ASN A 99 -5.50 8.96 1.04
N THR A 100 -4.48 8.11 1.05
CA THR A 100 -3.08 8.51 1.10
C THR A 100 -2.58 8.77 -0.31
N GLY A 101 -1.99 9.93 -0.55
CA GLY A 101 -1.24 10.25 -1.75
C GLY A 101 0.22 9.84 -1.65
N GLY A 102 0.91 9.70 -2.79
CA GLY A 102 2.34 9.49 -2.83
C GLY A 102 2.79 8.27 -3.64
N LEU A 103 4.07 7.94 -3.51
CA LEU A 103 4.76 7.02 -4.41
C LEU A 103 4.39 5.56 -4.22
N VAL A 104 4.05 4.91 -5.33
CA VAL A 104 3.86 3.46 -5.42
C VAL A 104 4.77 2.92 -6.53
N ILE A 105 5.48 1.85 -6.22
CA ILE A 105 6.44 1.20 -7.11
C ILE A 105 5.71 0.09 -7.86
N GLY A 106 5.77 0.12 -9.18
CA GLY A 106 5.32 -0.95 -10.06
C GLY A 106 6.52 -1.71 -10.64
N ALA A 107 6.38 -3.03 -10.75
CA ALA A 107 7.30 -3.90 -11.46
C ALA A 107 6.71 -4.25 -12.83
N LYS A 108 7.49 -4.05 -13.89
CA LYS A 108 7.10 -4.29 -15.30
C LYS A 108 7.47 -5.68 -15.78
N ASN A 109 8.32 -6.40 -15.03
CA ASN A 109 8.72 -7.78 -15.32
C ASN A 109 8.93 -8.60 -14.04
N ALA A 110 8.98 -9.93 -14.19
CA ALA A 110 9.09 -10.86 -13.07
C ALA A 110 10.41 -10.72 -12.30
N GLN A 111 11.51 -10.37 -12.97
CA GLN A 111 12.80 -10.20 -12.33
C GLN A 111 12.79 -8.97 -11.40
N ALA A 112 12.31 -7.85 -11.90
CA ALA A 112 12.15 -6.62 -11.11
C ALA A 112 11.24 -6.86 -9.89
N LEU A 113 10.12 -7.58 -10.08
CA LEU A 113 9.21 -7.91 -8.98
C LEU A 113 9.90 -8.73 -7.89
N ARG A 114 10.68 -9.76 -8.27
CA ARG A 114 11.45 -10.57 -7.30
C ARG A 114 12.46 -9.75 -6.52
N VAL A 115 13.25 -8.94 -7.22
CA VAL A 115 14.27 -8.08 -6.59
C VAL A 115 13.63 -7.07 -5.64
N LEU A 116 12.59 -6.37 -6.09
CA LEU A 116 11.91 -5.35 -5.27
C LEU A 116 11.21 -5.97 -4.06
N ASN A 117 10.55 -7.13 -4.22
CA ASN A 117 9.94 -7.84 -3.10
C ASN A 117 10.98 -8.29 -2.07
N ALA A 118 12.16 -8.78 -2.51
CA ALA A 118 13.26 -9.13 -1.62
C ALA A 118 13.76 -7.88 -0.85
N LYS A 119 13.99 -6.77 -1.53
CA LYS A 119 14.40 -5.49 -0.90
C LYS A 119 13.35 -4.95 0.09
N MET A 120 12.06 -5.06 -0.24
CA MET A 120 10.98 -4.70 0.69
C MET A 120 10.96 -5.60 1.93
N LYS A 121 11.09 -6.93 1.74
CA LYS A 121 11.14 -7.92 2.84
C LYS A 121 12.32 -7.66 3.77
N ASN A 122 13.49 -7.37 3.20
CA ASN A 122 14.73 -7.09 3.92
C ASN A 122 14.79 -5.67 4.50
N ARG A 123 13.76 -4.83 4.26
CA ARG A 123 13.69 -3.42 4.71
C ARG A 123 14.81 -2.53 4.13
N GLU A 124 15.31 -2.87 2.97
CA GLU A 124 16.29 -2.07 2.23
C GLU A 124 15.64 -0.83 1.59
N ILE A 125 14.34 -0.90 1.28
CA ILE A 125 13.55 0.25 0.79
C ILE A 125 12.92 0.94 1.99
N LYS A 126 13.42 2.12 2.31
CA LYS A 126 12.88 2.98 3.37
C LYS A 126 11.61 3.68 2.89
N LYS A 127 10.66 3.86 3.79
CA LYS A 127 9.37 4.49 3.49
C LYS A 127 9.17 5.69 4.39
N TYR A 128 9.08 6.87 3.77
CA TYR A 128 8.85 8.14 4.45
C TYR A 128 7.49 8.71 4.06
N TYR A 129 6.84 9.34 5.02
CA TYR A 129 5.56 10.01 4.84
C TYR A 129 5.59 11.37 5.53
N LEU A 130 4.83 12.31 4.98
CA LEU A 130 4.50 13.56 5.66
C LEU A 130 3.06 13.48 6.15
N CYS A 131 2.81 13.93 7.36
CA CYS A 131 1.45 14.04 7.88
C CYS A 131 1.30 15.22 8.86
N LEU A 132 0.10 15.79 8.88
CA LEU A 132 -0.33 16.75 9.87
C LEU A 132 -1.07 16.03 10.99
N VAL A 133 -0.73 16.34 12.24
CA VAL A 133 -1.40 15.81 13.42
C VAL A 133 -1.94 16.91 14.31
N HIS A 134 -2.99 16.62 15.08
CA HIS A 134 -3.49 17.49 16.12
C HIS A 134 -2.54 17.54 17.32
N GLY A 135 -2.33 18.73 17.84
CA GLY A 135 -1.52 18.98 19.01
C GLY A 135 -0.03 19.10 18.71
N ARG A 136 0.73 19.46 19.76
CA ARG A 136 2.19 19.54 19.73
C ARG A 136 2.80 18.30 20.34
N MET A 137 3.74 17.69 19.63
CA MET A 137 4.44 16.51 20.11
C MET A 137 5.34 16.86 21.32
N LYS A 138 5.33 16.02 22.37
CA LYS A 138 6.16 16.23 23.55
C LYS A 138 7.67 16.24 23.26
N LYS A 139 8.10 15.51 22.24
CA LYS A 139 9.51 15.44 21.80
C LYS A 139 9.60 15.76 20.33
N LYS A 140 10.66 16.42 19.90
CA LYS A 140 10.89 16.76 18.49
C LYS A 140 11.13 15.55 17.60
N SER A 141 11.53 14.43 18.16
CA SER A 141 11.67 13.15 17.46
C SER A 141 11.47 12.00 18.44
N GLY A 142 11.09 10.84 17.92
CA GLY A 142 10.91 9.66 18.73
C GLY A 142 10.60 8.42 17.92
N MET A 143 10.63 7.28 18.60
CA MET A 143 10.19 5.99 18.05
C MET A 143 9.01 5.49 18.87
N LEU A 144 7.92 5.22 18.17
CA LEU A 144 6.73 4.57 18.72
C LEU A 144 6.82 3.08 18.47
N SER A 145 6.58 2.27 19.48
CA SER A 145 6.53 0.81 19.40
C SER A 145 5.24 0.31 20.05
N GLY A 146 4.66 -0.73 19.50
CA GLY A 146 3.43 -1.33 20.01
C GLY A 146 3.00 -2.52 19.18
N TYR A 147 1.79 -2.99 19.41
CA TYR A 147 1.21 -4.15 18.76
C TYR A 147 -0.14 -3.76 18.15
N ALA A 148 -0.29 -4.01 16.85
CA ALA A 148 -1.51 -3.74 16.11
C ALA A 148 -2.42 -4.97 16.10
N VAL A 149 -3.67 -4.79 16.49
CA VAL A 149 -4.74 -5.78 16.39
C VAL A 149 -5.77 -5.24 15.40
N LYS A 150 -6.08 -6.00 14.35
CA LYS A 150 -7.08 -5.61 13.35
C LYS A 150 -8.46 -6.13 13.76
N ASP A 151 -9.43 -5.24 13.89
CA ASP A 151 -10.84 -5.56 13.96
C ASP A 151 -11.38 -5.61 12.52
N GLU A 152 -11.57 -6.82 12.00
CA GLU A 152 -12.02 -7.03 10.61
C GLU A 152 -13.42 -6.46 10.38
N LYS A 153 -14.32 -6.59 11.36
CA LYS A 153 -15.73 -6.13 11.24
C LYS A 153 -15.81 -4.60 11.12
N LYS A 154 -14.97 -3.88 11.87
CA LYS A 154 -14.91 -2.41 11.84
C LYS A 154 -13.88 -1.88 10.86
N ASN A 155 -13.10 -2.75 10.22
CA ASN A 155 -11.94 -2.40 9.41
C ASN A 155 -11.05 -1.36 10.12
N ARG A 156 -10.81 -1.55 11.42
CA ARG A 156 -10.06 -0.64 12.30
C ARG A 156 -8.91 -1.38 12.96
N VAL A 157 -7.84 -0.65 13.26
CA VAL A 157 -6.67 -1.17 13.98
C VAL A 157 -6.64 -0.56 15.37
N GLU A 158 -6.51 -1.39 16.40
CA GLU A 158 -6.22 -1.00 17.78
C GLU A 158 -4.73 -1.19 18.05
N VAL A 159 -4.13 -0.24 18.75
CA VAL A 159 -2.72 -0.32 19.17
C VAL A 159 -2.66 -0.65 20.65
N ARG A 160 -1.90 -1.68 21.00
CA ARG A 160 -1.68 -2.15 22.39
C ARG A 160 -0.21 -2.07 22.74
N ALA A 161 0.07 -1.84 24.03
CA ALA A 161 1.44 -1.79 24.55
C ALA A 161 2.08 -3.17 24.69
N LYS A 162 1.26 -4.22 24.88
CA LYS A 162 1.72 -5.61 25.04
C LYS A 162 1.23 -6.48 23.88
N GLU A 163 2.02 -7.49 23.58
CA GLU A 163 1.64 -8.53 22.62
C GLU A 163 0.41 -9.30 23.11
N THR A 164 -0.48 -9.62 22.17
CA THR A 164 -1.67 -10.44 22.38
C THR A 164 -1.81 -11.37 21.19
N ASP A 165 -2.58 -12.43 21.34
CA ASP A 165 -2.82 -13.37 20.24
C ASP A 165 -3.35 -12.66 18.99
N GLY A 166 -2.80 -12.99 17.83
CA GLY A 166 -3.13 -12.36 16.55
C GLY A 166 -2.61 -10.92 16.35
N SER A 167 -1.95 -10.31 17.36
CA SER A 167 -1.36 -8.99 17.20
C SER A 167 -0.06 -9.02 16.38
N LYS A 168 0.29 -7.88 15.78
CA LYS A 168 1.52 -7.73 14.99
C LYS A 168 2.31 -6.53 15.47
N GLU A 169 3.61 -6.73 15.71
CA GLU A 169 4.49 -5.62 16.11
C GLU A 169 4.47 -4.50 15.06
N ILE A 170 4.40 -3.25 15.56
CA ILE A 170 4.49 -2.02 14.78
C ILE A 170 5.56 -1.11 15.34
N LYS A 171 6.37 -0.53 14.45
CA LYS A 171 7.41 0.45 14.77
C LYS A 171 7.32 1.63 13.80
N THR A 172 7.20 2.82 14.37
CA THR A 172 7.06 4.09 13.62
C THR A 172 8.00 5.11 14.21
N ARG A 173 8.94 5.63 13.42
CA ARG A 173 9.78 6.77 13.83
C ARG A 173 9.14 8.06 13.33
N TYR A 174 9.20 9.11 14.14
CA TYR A 174 8.72 10.42 13.73
C TYR A 174 9.76 11.50 14.03
N THR A 175 9.73 12.56 13.24
CA THR A 175 10.45 13.82 13.44
C THR A 175 9.47 14.95 13.22
N VAL A 176 9.40 15.90 14.17
CA VAL A 176 8.61 17.13 14.01
C VAL A 176 9.38 18.06 13.09
N LEU A 177 8.82 18.37 11.93
CA LEU A 177 9.39 19.32 10.99
C LEU A 177 8.97 20.75 11.36
N GLU A 178 7.69 20.93 11.72
CA GLU A 178 7.13 22.24 12.01
C GLU A 178 5.98 22.14 13.02
N GLU A 179 5.85 23.12 13.88
CA GLU A 179 4.69 23.35 14.77
C GLU A 179 3.91 24.55 14.24
N LEU A 180 2.66 24.34 13.85
CA LEU A 180 1.82 25.35 13.25
C LEU A 180 1.02 26.13 14.31
N PRO A 181 0.61 27.40 14.00
CA PRO A 181 -0.11 28.26 14.97
C PRO A 181 -1.45 27.69 15.44
N ASP A 182 -2.11 26.88 14.62
CA ASP A 182 -3.43 26.27 14.87
C ASP A 182 -3.36 25.03 15.80
N ASN A 183 -2.26 24.87 16.54
CA ASN A 183 -2.01 23.72 17.41
C ASN A 183 -1.99 22.39 16.63
N THR A 184 -1.44 22.39 15.42
CA THR A 184 -1.10 21.20 14.66
C THR A 184 0.42 21.07 14.52
N SER A 185 0.89 19.88 14.14
CA SER A 185 2.32 19.61 13.89
C SER A 185 2.47 18.89 12.55
N LEU A 186 3.43 19.34 11.73
CA LEU A 186 3.88 18.63 10.54
C LEU A 186 4.97 17.62 10.95
N LEU A 187 4.73 16.36 10.67
CA LEU A 187 5.66 15.27 10.99
C LEU A 187 6.18 14.62 9.72
N GLU A 188 7.48 14.29 9.73
CA GLU A 188 8.05 13.24 8.89
C GLU A 188 7.97 11.93 9.64
N ILE A 189 7.50 10.90 8.97
CA ILE A 189 7.33 9.55 9.50
C ILE A 189 8.19 8.57 8.71
N GLU A 190 9.06 7.82 9.39
CA GLU A 190 9.72 6.64 8.82
C GLU A 190 9.00 5.38 9.29
N LEU A 191 8.46 4.60 8.34
CA LEU A 191 7.82 3.32 8.63
C LEU A 191 8.85 2.19 8.70
N LEU A 192 9.15 1.72 9.90
CA LEU A 192 10.03 0.57 10.13
C LEU A 192 9.29 -0.77 9.97
N THR A 193 7.97 -0.77 10.15
CA THR A 193 7.05 -1.85 9.79
C THR A 193 5.93 -1.26 8.91
N GLY A 194 5.17 -2.08 8.19
CA GLY A 194 4.11 -1.62 7.28
C GLY A 194 2.82 -2.40 7.48
N ARG A 195 2.01 -2.04 8.48
CA ARG A 195 0.71 -2.64 8.74
C ARG A 195 -0.41 -1.70 8.33
N THR A 196 -1.60 -2.27 8.10
CA THR A 196 -2.81 -1.50 7.76
C THR A 196 -3.01 -0.35 8.73
N HIS A 197 -3.27 0.85 8.21
CA HIS A 197 -3.52 2.08 8.97
C HIS A 197 -2.45 2.40 10.04
N GLN A 198 -1.22 1.89 9.93
CA GLN A 198 -0.24 1.94 11.01
C GLN A 198 0.02 3.37 11.51
N ILE A 199 0.34 4.32 10.63
CA ILE A 199 0.62 5.72 11.01
C ILE A 199 -0.60 6.30 11.73
N ARG A 200 -1.77 6.13 11.15
CA ARG A 200 -3.05 6.65 11.64
C ARG A 200 -3.38 6.14 13.04
N ALA A 201 -3.35 4.82 13.23
CA ALA A 201 -3.65 4.19 14.51
C ALA A 201 -2.59 4.49 15.58
N HIS A 202 -1.31 4.47 15.18
CA HIS A 202 -0.19 4.69 16.12
C HIS A 202 -0.17 6.12 16.66
N LEU A 203 -0.31 7.14 15.80
CA LEU A 203 -0.35 8.53 16.24
C LEU A 203 -1.61 8.84 17.05
N ALA A 204 -2.76 8.29 16.65
CA ALA A 204 -4.00 8.43 17.41
C ALA A 204 -3.91 7.79 18.81
N SER A 205 -3.21 6.66 18.94
CA SER A 205 -3.05 5.97 20.26
C SER A 205 -2.27 6.76 21.29
N ILE A 206 -1.44 7.70 20.83
CA ILE A 206 -0.68 8.62 21.71
C ILE A 206 -1.31 10.00 21.83
N GLY A 207 -2.56 10.18 21.35
CA GLY A 207 -3.33 11.42 21.46
C GLY A 207 -3.09 12.45 20.35
N HIS A 208 -2.34 12.09 19.31
CA HIS A 208 -2.03 12.95 18.16
C HIS A 208 -2.60 12.36 16.84
N PRO A 209 -3.95 12.29 16.66
CA PRO A 209 -4.53 11.77 15.43
C PRO A 209 -4.20 12.68 14.25
N LEU A 210 -4.18 12.08 13.05
CA LEU A 210 -3.98 12.85 11.82
C LEU A 210 -5.11 13.86 11.62
N LEU A 211 -4.74 15.03 11.13
CA LEU A 211 -5.69 16.08 10.76
C LEU A 211 -6.64 15.54 9.69
N GLY A 212 -7.95 15.67 9.93
CA GLY A 212 -8.98 15.18 9.02
C GLY A 212 -9.26 13.67 9.06
N ASP A 213 -8.58 12.84 9.85
CA ASP A 213 -8.86 11.40 9.93
C ASP A 213 -10.19 11.09 10.64
N ARG A 214 -11.25 10.79 9.87
CA ARG A 214 -12.60 10.45 10.40
C ARG A 214 -12.65 9.12 11.14
N LYS A 215 -11.70 8.21 10.90
CA LYS A 215 -11.70 6.88 11.52
C LYS A 215 -11.00 6.86 12.87
N TYR A 216 -9.88 7.58 13.00
CA TYR A 216 -9.04 7.62 14.20
C TYR A 216 -9.03 8.98 14.88
N GLY A 217 -9.51 10.04 14.21
CA GLY A 217 -9.65 11.38 14.77
C GLY A 217 -10.76 11.49 15.81
N ARG A 218 -10.77 12.60 16.55
CA ARG A 218 -11.88 12.94 17.44
C ARG A 218 -13.09 13.41 16.63
N ARG A 219 -14.31 13.08 17.05
CA ARG A 219 -15.56 13.45 16.35
C ARG A 219 -15.77 14.97 16.18
N GLU A 220 -15.08 15.79 16.96
CA GLU A 220 -15.26 17.25 17.00
C GLU A 220 -14.58 18.02 15.83
N ASN A 221 -13.77 17.34 15.00
CA ASN A 221 -12.98 18.00 13.96
C ASN A 221 -13.40 17.59 12.54
N SER A 222 -14.69 17.67 12.25
CA SER A 222 -15.24 17.38 10.90
C SER A 222 -14.98 18.45 9.86
N GLY A 223 -14.24 19.52 10.18
CA GLY A 223 -14.03 20.69 9.31
C GLY A 223 -12.72 20.75 8.54
N SER A 224 -11.91 19.69 8.51
CA SER A 224 -10.66 19.71 7.72
C SER A 224 -10.95 19.66 6.22
N PRO A 225 -10.44 20.60 5.42
CA PRO A 225 -10.57 20.59 3.96
C PRO A 225 -9.68 19.53 3.28
N PHE A 226 -8.81 18.82 4.04
CA PHE A 226 -7.90 17.84 3.48
C PHE A 226 -8.48 16.42 3.57
N PRO A 227 -8.57 15.69 2.44
CA PRO A 227 -8.81 14.25 2.47
C PRO A 227 -7.57 13.53 3.02
N TYR A 228 -7.76 12.53 3.87
CA TYR A 228 -6.70 11.69 4.40
C TYR A 228 -6.33 10.60 3.46
#